data_882baac188073b515a25e0825feb1c37
#
_entry.id   882baac188073b515a25e0825feb1c37
#
_cell.length_a   1.000
_cell.length_b   1.000
_cell.length_c   1.000
_cell.angle_alpha   90.00
_cell.angle_beta   90.00
_cell.angle_gamma   90.00
#
_symmetry.space_group_name_H-M   'P 1'
#
loop_
_entity.id
_entity.type
_entity.pdbx_description
1 polymer ?
#
loop_
_entity_poly.entity_id
_entity_poly.type
_entity_poly.pdbx_seq_one_letter_code
_entity_poly.pdbx_strand_id
1 'polypeptide(L)'
;DSIHDDFGKRKHFFQKNLLFFNVFPIIYKEHTHQLSCPGKFCLTDRQKERDGQKTMWTAENWKDYEVIDTSSGEKLERWGDYLLVRPDPQVIWNTPKEHSGWRKMNGHYHRSAKGGGEWEFFQLPDEWSIHYGELTFHLKPFSFKHTGLFPEQAANWDWFSSIIRKTVKDTGRPVKVLNLFAYTGGATIAAAKAGASVTHVDASKGMVTWAKENAVSSGLGNAPIRWLVDDCVKFVEREIRRGNTYDAIIMDPPSYGRGPKGEIWKIEENIFPFLELTAKILSKDALFFLINSYTTGLQPAVLSYMLHTVIVPQFGGTVRADEIGLPVSSNGLILPCGASGRWWK
;
A
#
# COMPACT_ATOMS: atom_id res chain seq x y z
N ASP A 1 -17.08 -53.18 -11.05
CA ASP A 1 -16.14 -53.35 -12.15
C ASP A 1 -15.98 -52.02 -12.87
N SER A 2 -14.71 -51.55 -12.97
CA SER A 2 -14.24 -50.34 -13.66
C SER A 2 -14.23 -49.03 -12.87
N ILE A 3 -13.39 -48.95 -11.82
CA ILE A 3 -12.80 -47.68 -11.35
C ILE A 3 -11.36 -48.04 -10.86
N HIS A 4 -10.46 -48.34 -11.75
CA HIS A 4 -9.04 -48.50 -11.47
C HIS A 4 -8.21 -48.41 -12.75
N ASP A 5 -8.27 -47.24 -13.45
CA ASP A 5 -7.29 -47.03 -14.55
C ASP A 5 -7.16 -45.54 -14.96
N ASP A 6 -6.96 -44.64 -14.01
CA ASP A 6 -6.64 -43.23 -14.36
C ASP A 6 -5.56 -42.56 -13.49
N PHE A 7 -4.74 -43.33 -12.78
CA PHE A 7 -3.61 -42.80 -11.98
C PHE A 7 -2.24 -42.94 -12.63
N GLY A 8 -2.16 -43.53 -13.82
CA GLY A 8 -0.90 -43.89 -14.51
C GLY A 8 -0.37 -42.81 -15.48
N LYS A 9 -1.14 -41.84 -15.92
CA LYS A 9 -0.76 -40.93 -17.03
C LYS A 9 -0.33 -39.52 -16.64
N ARG A 10 -0.33 -39.13 -15.36
CA ARG A 10 0.10 -37.78 -14.92
C ARG A 10 1.55 -37.72 -14.38
N LYS A 11 2.30 -38.79 -14.35
CA LYS A 11 3.71 -38.81 -13.90
C LYS A 11 4.76 -38.63 -15.01
N HIS A 12 4.38 -38.58 -16.28
CA HIS A 12 5.33 -38.46 -17.39
C HIS A 12 5.47 -37.07 -18.03
N PHE A 13 4.79 -36.05 -17.51
CA PHE A 13 4.86 -34.69 -18.09
C PHE A 13 5.79 -33.75 -17.34
N PHE A 14 6.36 -34.16 -16.19
CA PHE A 14 7.24 -33.30 -15.34
C PHE A 14 8.72 -33.63 -15.45
N GLN A 15 9.15 -34.51 -16.35
CA GLN A 15 10.55 -34.98 -16.39
C GLN A 15 11.33 -34.62 -17.66
N LYS A 16 10.87 -33.66 -18.48
CA LYS A 16 11.55 -33.32 -19.76
C LYS A 16 11.92 -31.85 -19.96
N ASN A 17 11.99 -31.01 -18.93
CA ASN A 17 12.49 -29.63 -19.09
C ASN A 17 13.46 -29.21 -17.98
N LEU A 18 14.42 -30.07 -17.65
CA LEU A 18 15.56 -29.75 -16.78
C LEU A 18 16.87 -30.07 -17.48
N LEU A 19 17.19 -29.31 -18.53
CA LEU A 19 18.54 -29.29 -19.10
C LEU A 19 18.71 -27.95 -19.82
N PHE A 20 19.68 -27.18 -19.37
CA PHE A 20 20.37 -26.00 -19.91
C PHE A 20 20.34 -24.79 -18.96
N PHE A 21 21.10 -24.93 -17.88
CA PHE A 21 21.86 -23.79 -17.36
C PHE A 21 23.33 -24.23 -17.23
N ASN A 22 24.09 -24.00 -18.29
CA ASN A 22 25.54 -24.04 -18.23
C ASN A 22 26.03 -22.80 -17.46
N VAL A 23 26.49 -23.04 -16.23
CA VAL A 23 27.23 -22.08 -15.44
C VAL A 23 28.66 -22.03 -16.01
N PHE A 24 28.99 -20.94 -16.68
CA PHE A 24 30.40 -20.63 -17.01
C PHE A 24 31.13 -20.16 -15.75
N PRO A 25 32.25 -20.77 -15.38
CA PRO A 25 33.12 -20.23 -14.34
C PRO A 25 33.90 -19.04 -14.89
N ILE A 26 33.65 -17.85 -14.35
CA ILE A 26 34.49 -16.66 -14.60
C ILE A 26 35.78 -16.85 -13.79
N ILE A 27 36.87 -17.14 -14.50
CA ILE A 27 38.22 -17.16 -13.93
C ILE A 27 38.66 -15.69 -13.80
N TYR A 28 38.73 -15.18 -12.58
CA TYR A 28 39.42 -13.93 -12.29
C TYR A 28 40.93 -14.17 -12.34
N LYS A 29 41.59 -13.59 -13.35
CA LYS A 29 43.06 -13.39 -13.34
C LYS A 29 43.33 -12.05 -12.65
N GLU A 30 43.94 -12.12 -11.49
CA GLU A 30 44.57 -10.97 -10.84
C GLU A 30 45.71 -10.47 -11.69
N HIS A 31 45.61 -9.26 -12.19
CA HIS A 31 46.74 -8.46 -12.63
C HIS A 31 46.86 -7.23 -11.75
N THR A 32 47.80 -7.31 -10.80
CA THR A 32 48.29 -6.19 -10.05
C THR A 32 49.11 -5.27 -10.99
N HIS A 33 48.55 -4.13 -11.34
CA HIS A 33 49.33 -2.97 -11.81
C HIS A 33 49.04 -1.79 -10.90
N GLN A 34 50.04 -1.46 -10.08
CA GLN A 34 50.13 -0.18 -9.40
C GLN A 34 50.20 0.94 -10.43
N LEU A 35 49.18 1.75 -10.53
CA LEU A 35 49.20 3.07 -11.15
C LEU A 35 48.93 4.11 -10.06
N SER A 36 49.97 4.87 -9.76
CA SER A 36 49.95 6.07 -8.95
C SER A 36 49.07 7.14 -9.62
N CYS A 37 47.96 7.53 -9.01
CA CYS A 37 47.17 8.70 -9.39
C CYS A 37 47.54 9.89 -8.51
N PRO A 38 48.00 10.99 -9.07
CA PRO A 38 48.06 12.28 -8.39
C PRO A 38 46.72 13.02 -8.65
N GLY A 39 45.94 13.23 -7.66
CA GLY A 39 44.72 14.05 -7.74
C GLY A 39 43.70 13.65 -6.68
N LYS A 40 43.66 14.41 -5.60
CA LYS A 40 42.62 14.30 -4.59
C LYS A 40 41.26 14.61 -5.23
N PHE A 41 40.58 13.60 -5.74
CA PHE A 41 39.14 13.69 -6.01
C PHE A 41 38.42 13.30 -4.74
N CYS A 42 37.75 14.26 -4.14
CA CYS A 42 36.96 14.09 -2.94
C CYS A 42 35.73 13.22 -3.27
N LEU A 43 35.76 11.94 -2.89
CA LEU A 43 34.67 10.97 -3.06
C LEU A 43 33.49 11.18 -2.07
N THR A 44 33.44 12.34 -1.38
CA THR A 44 32.58 12.53 -0.20
C THR A 44 31.13 12.90 -0.52
N ASP A 45 30.82 13.45 -1.68
CA ASP A 45 29.45 13.92 -1.94
C ASP A 45 28.56 12.87 -2.60
N ARG A 46 29.09 12.07 -3.52
CA ARG A 46 28.32 10.97 -4.12
C ARG A 46 28.08 9.78 -3.18
N GLN A 47 28.93 9.58 -2.19
CA GLN A 47 28.76 8.54 -1.18
C GLN A 47 27.73 8.95 -0.13
N LYS A 48 27.73 10.23 0.27
CA LYS A 48 26.71 10.80 1.17
C LYS A 48 25.30 10.84 0.53
N GLU A 49 25.21 11.04 -0.78
CA GLU A 49 23.93 10.95 -1.51
C GLU A 49 23.41 9.51 -1.62
N ARG A 50 24.26 8.49 -1.60
CA ARG A 50 23.84 7.07 -1.58
C ARG A 50 23.41 6.61 -0.19
N ASP A 51 24.07 7.06 0.85
CA ASP A 51 23.74 6.71 2.25
C ASP A 51 22.55 7.52 2.80
N GLY A 52 22.13 8.59 2.14
CA GLY A 52 20.98 9.41 2.50
C GLY A 52 19.67 9.08 1.78
N GLN A 53 19.67 8.17 0.82
CA GLN A 53 18.46 7.79 0.10
C GLN A 53 17.82 6.58 0.81
N LYS A 54 16.86 6.84 1.72
CA LYS A 54 15.98 5.79 2.24
C LYS A 54 15.43 5.02 1.04
N THR A 55 15.74 3.73 0.98
CA THR A 55 15.32 2.83 -0.11
C THR A 55 13.85 2.40 -0.01
N MET A 56 13.13 2.86 1.02
CA MET A 56 11.75 2.52 1.30
C MET A 56 11.05 3.69 1.99
N TRP A 57 9.79 3.94 1.67
CA TRP A 57 8.98 4.93 2.37
C TRP A 57 8.38 4.34 3.64
N THR A 58 8.72 4.90 4.79
CA THR A 58 8.36 4.38 6.10
C THR A 58 7.36 5.29 6.80
N ALA A 59 6.37 4.70 7.47
CA ALA A 59 5.40 5.39 8.31
C ALA A 59 5.96 5.50 9.74
N GLU A 60 6.79 6.53 10.01
CA GLU A 60 7.53 6.68 11.27
C GLU A 60 6.81 7.55 12.31
N ASN A 61 5.76 8.27 11.92
CA ASN A 61 5.14 9.31 12.78
C ASN A 61 3.99 8.79 13.66
N TRP A 62 3.77 7.48 13.70
CA TRP A 62 2.78 6.87 14.57
C TRP A 62 3.16 6.99 16.04
N LYS A 63 2.18 7.36 16.91
CA LYS A 63 2.30 7.30 18.36
C LYS A 63 1.43 6.19 18.94
N ASP A 64 0.25 5.99 18.37
CA ASP A 64 -0.73 5.01 18.85
C ASP A 64 -0.62 3.65 18.16
N TYR A 65 0.30 3.51 17.19
CA TYR A 65 0.55 2.26 16.50
C TYR A 65 2.04 1.94 16.44
N GLU A 66 2.37 0.65 16.51
CA GLU A 66 3.76 0.16 16.48
C GLU A 66 3.79 -1.31 16.03
N VAL A 67 4.72 -1.67 15.15
CA VAL A 67 5.13 -3.06 14.98
C VAL A 67 6.23 -3.34 16.00
N ILE A 68 5.93 -4.13 17.00
CA ILE A 68 6.87 -4.43 18.09
C ILE A 68 7.88 -5.47 17.62
N ASP A 69 7.41 -6.58 17.02
CA ASP A 69 8.26 -7.69 16.62
C ASP A 69 7.62 -8.50 15.50
N THR A 70 8.44 -9.28 14.77
CA THR A 70 8.00 -10.08 13.63
C THR A 70 8.72 -11.43 13.61
N SER A 71 7.97 -12.54 13.53
CA SER A 71 8.54 -13.89 13.45
C SER A 71 7.52 -14.92 12.97
N SER A 72 8.00 -15.94 12.26
CA SER A 72 7.25 -17.17 11.94
C SER A 72 5.91 -16.91 11.27
N GLY A 73 5.88 -16.00 10.29
CA GLY A 73 4.66 -15.68 9.55
C GLY A 73 3.71 -14.70 10.23
N GLU A 74 4.12 -14.12 11.37
CA GLU A 74 3.28 -13.25 12.19
C GLU A 74 3.99 -11.97 12.59
N LYS A 75 3.19 -10.95 12.91
CA LYS A 75 3.64 -9.70 13.52
C LYS A 75 2.92 -9.44 14.84
N LEU A 76 3.67 -9.00 15.82
CA LEU A 76 3.17 -8.46 17.09
C LEU A 76 3.06 -6.95 16.97
N GLU A 77 1.87 -6.42 17.14
CA GLU A 77 1.55 -5.01 16.95
C GLU A 77 0.90 -4.41 18.20
N ARG A 78 1.18 -3.14 18.45
CA ARG A 78 0.42 -2.32 19.42
C ARG A 78 -0.53 -1.40 18.65
N TRP A 79 -1.79 -1.40 19.08
CA TRP A 79 -2.87 -0.59 18.53
C TRP A 79 -3.55 0.19 19.68
N GLY A 80 -3.04 1.39 19.97
CA GLY A 80 -3.38 2.10 21.19
C GLY A 80 -2.87 1.35 22.40
N ASP A 81 -3.77 0.94 23.28
CA ASP A 81 -3.46 0.18 24.51
C ASP A 81 -3.45 -1.35 24.30
N TYR A 82 -3.80 -1.81 23.09
CA TYR A 82 -4.01 -3.24 22.81
C TYR A 82 -2.90 -3.85 21.96
N LEU A 83 -2.50 -5.07 22.33
CA LEU A 83 -1.56 -5.89 21.58
C LEU A 83 -2.29 -6.90 20.70
N LEU A 84 -1.96 -6.93 19.44
CA LEU A 84 -2.51 -7.89 18.48
C LEU A 84 -1.41 -8.72 17.85
N VAL A 85 -1.68 -10.01 17.64
CA VAL A 85 -0.88 -10.89 16.79
C VAL A 85 -1.67 -11.19 15.53
N ARG A 86 -1.08 -10.90 14.38
CA ARG A 86 -1.72 -11.12 13.09
C ARG A 86 -0.74 -11.74 12.09
N PRO A 87 -1.22 -12.61 11.17
CA PRO A 87 -0.37 -13.18 10.14
C PRO A 87 0.06 -12.11 9.13
N ASP A 88 1.34 -12.18 8.77
CA ASP A 88 1.90 -11.36 7.70
C ASP A 88 2.69 -12.25 6.72
N PRO A 89 2.31 -12.32 5.43
CA PRO A 89 2.97 -13.19 4.45
C PRO A 89 4.39 -12.75 4.10
N GLN A 90 4.78 -11.52 4.42
CA GLN A 90 6.15 -11.04 4.21
C GLN A 90 7.11 -11.59 5.27
N VAL A 91 6.60 -11.99 6.44
CA VAL A 91 7.40 -12.49 7.56
C VAL A 91 7.76 -13.96 7.34
N ILE A 92 8.75 -14.22 6.48
CA ILE A 92 9.23 -15.58 6.17
C ILE A 92 10.39 -16.04 7.06
N TRP A 93 10.91 -15.15 7.91
CA TRP A 93 11.97 -15.44 8.87
C TRP A 93 11.42 -16.02 10.17
N ASN A 94 12.26 -16.78 10.86
CA ASN A 94 11.92 -17.45 12.11
C ASN A 94 12.92 -17.04 13.20
N THR A 95 12.64 -15.90 13.84
CA THR A 95 13.42 -15.36 14.95
C THR A 95 12.81 -15.75 16.30
N PRO A 96 13.56 -15.78 17.41
CA PRO A 96 13.00 -16.05 18.74
C PRO A 96 11.93 -15.00 19.12
N LYS A 97 10.77 -15.45 19.54
CA LYS A 97 9.67 -14.60 20.05
C LYS A 97 9.91 -14.23 21.52
N GLU A 98 10.91 -13.37 21.79
CA GLU A 98 11.34 -13.04 23.16
C GLU A 98 10.44 -12.00 23.82
N HIS A 99 9.85 -11.07 23.06
CA HIS A 99 9.00 -10.03 23.61
C HIS A 99 7.78 -10.61 24.34
N SER A 100 7.52 -10.12 25.56
CA SER A 100 6.42 -10.64 26.39
C SER A 100 5.02 -10.50 25.78
N GLY A 101 4.84 -9.55 24.87
CA GLY A 101 3.61 -9.31 24.13
C GLY A 101 3.13 -10.52 23.31
N TRP A 102 4.04 -11.40 22.86
CA TRP A 102 3.67 -12.65 22.20
C TRP A 102 2.88 -13.63 23.09
N ARG A 103 2.90 -13.41 24.39
CA ARG A 103 2.16 -14.21 25.40
C ARG A 103 1.09 -13.41 26.14
N LYS A 104 1.03 -12.09 25.93
CA LYS A 104 0.13 -11.16 26.64
C LYS A 104 -0.70 -10.33 25.63
N MET A 105 -0.91 -10.84 24.41
CA MET A 105 -1.72 -10.18 23.41
C MET A 105 -3.19 -10.10 23.86
N ASN A 106 -3.91 -9.09 23.34
CA ASN A 106 -5.34 -8.92 23.55
C ASN A 106 -6.19 -9.61 22.46
N GLY A 107 -5.58 -9.86 21.30
CA GLY A 107 -6.22 -10.60 20.22
C GLY A 107 -5.18 -11.29 19.32
N HIS A 108 -5.54 -12.47 18.84
CA HIS A 108 -4.74 -13.25 17.90
C HIS A 108 -5.60 -13.73 16.73
N TYR A 109 -5.20 -13.43 15.51
CA TYR A 109 -5.87 -13.94 14.32
C TYR A 109 -5.15 -15.19 13.81
N HIS A 110 -5.83 -16.33 13.91
CA HIS A 110 -5.33 -17.62 13.42
C HIS A 110 -5.70 -17.85 11.97
N ARG A 111 -4.72 -18.03 11.10
CA ARG A 111 -4.94 -18.31 9.68
C ARG A 111 -5.36 -19.77 9.48
N SER A 112 -6.44 -19.99 8.76
CA SER A 112 -6.86 -21.34 8.35
C SER A 112 -6.08 -21.82 7.13
N ALA A 113 -5.70 -23.10 7.10
CA ALA A 113 -5.07 -23.73 5.94
C ALA A 113 -6.00 -23.79 4.70
N LYS A 114 -7.31 -23.65 4.90
CA LYS A 114 -8.34 -23.66 3.84
C LYS A 114 -8.67 -22.25 3.31
N GLY A 115 -7.94 -21.22 3.77
CA GLY A 115 -8.23 -19.81 3.51
C GLY A 115 -9.08 -19.17 4.61
N GLY A 116 -8.97 -17.85 4.77
CA GLY A 116 -9.57 -17.13 5.88
C GLY A 116 -8.90 -17.41 7.22
N GLY A 117 -9.65 -17.37 8.30
CA GLY A 117 -9.19 -17.60 9.67
C GLY A 117 -10.19 -17.05 10.68
N GLU A 118 -9.81 -17.08 11.95
CA GLU A 118 -10.63 -16.64 13.06
C GLU A 118 -9.82 -15.87 14.09
N TRP A 119 -10.51 -14.98 14.81
CA TRP A 119 -9.94 -14.23 15.92
C TRP A 119 -10.12 -14.99 17.23
N GLU A 120 -9.07 -15.05 18.02
CA GLU A 120 -9.11 -15.41 19.44
C GLU A 120 -8.92 -14.13 20.26
N PHE A 121 -9.83 -13.85 21.19
CA PHE A 121 -9.86 -12.61 21.95
C PHE A 121 -9.47 -12.83 23.41
N PHE A 122 -8.58 -11.97 23.93
CA PHE A 122 -8.10 -11.93 25.31
C PHE A 122 -8.27 -10.50 25.84
N GLN A 123 -9.47 -10.13 26.27
CA GLN A 123 -9.79 -8.78 26.78
C GLN A 123 -9.56 -7.67 25.72
N LEU A 124 -9.95 -7.92 24.49
CA LEU A 124 -10.02 -6.90 23.44
C LEU A 124 -11.45 -6.34 23.40
N PRO A 125 -11.66 -5.00 23.34
CA PRO A 125 -13.00 -4.44 23.13
C PRO A 125 -13.48 -4.72 21.70
N ASP A 126 -14.80 -4.67 21.50
CA ASP A 126 -15.40 -4.84 20.15
C ASP A 126 -14.95 -3.73 19.19
N GLU A 127 -14.77 -2.52 19.71
CA GLU A 127 -14.32 -1.35 18.97
C GLU A 127 -13.44 -0.46 19.86
N TRP A 128 -12.40 0.16 19.26
CA TRP A 128 -11.55 1.19 19.90
C TRP A 128 -11.07 2.18 18.87
N SER A 129 -10.34 3.20 19.28
CA SER A 129 -9.79 4.20 18.36
C SER A 129 -8.31 4.42 18.58
N ILE A 130 -7.61 4.78 17.49
CA ILE A 130 -6.24 5.28 17.51
C ILE A 130 -6.15 6.59 16.73
N HIS A 131 -5.04 7.32 16.94
CA HIS A 131 -4.82 8.61 16.34
C HIS A 131 -3.55 8.63 15.48
N TYR A 132 -3.63 9.36 14.37
CA TYR A 132 -2.47 9.78 13.59
C TYR A 132 -2.47 11.29 13.47
N GLY A 133 -1.65 11.98 14.29
CA GLY A 133 -1.75 13.42 14.45
C GLY A 133 -3.16 13.83 14.92
N GLU A 134 -3.85 14.61 14.10
CA GLU A 134 -5.23 15.06 14.39
C GLU A 134 -6.32 14.16 13.78
N LEU A 135 -5.94 13.03 13.16
CA LEU A 135 -6.89 12.10 12.57
C LEU A 135 -7.23 11.00 13.58
N THR A 136 -8.50 10.63 13.66
CA THR A 136 -9.01 9.56 14.52
C THR A 136 -9.56 8.42 13.66
N PHE A 137 -9.14 7.21 13.98
CA PHE A 137 -9.55 5.99 13.30
C PHE A 137 -10.23 5.05 14.27
N HIS A 138 -11.46 4.69 13.99
CA HIS A 138 -12.15 3.59 14.67
C HIS A 138 -11.63 2.27 14.14
N LEU A 139 -11.40 1.35 15.04
CA LEU A 139 -10.86 0.02 14.76
C LEU A 139 -11.79 -1.02 15.33
N LYS A 140 -11.94 -2.14 14.61
CA LYS A 140 -12.61 -3.34 15.08
C LYS A 140 -12.10 -4.56 14.34
N PRO A 141 -11.94 -5.70 15.01
CA PRO A 141 -11.70 -6.95 14.33
C PRO A 141 -12.92 -7.32 13.48
N PHE A 142 -12.72 -7.80 12.27
CA PHE A 142 -13.81 -8.33 11.47
C PHE A 142 -13.35 -9.53 10.64
N SER A 143 -14.18 -10.07 9.76
CA SER A 143 -14.10 -11.41 9.12
C SER A 143 -12.74 -11.84 8.57
N PHE A 144 -11.76 -10.96 8.51
CA PHE A 144 -10.39 -11.22 8.10
C PHE A 144 -9.43 -10.66 9.14
N LYS A 145 -8.13 -10.86 8.95
CA LYS A 145 -7.07 -10.32 9.80
C LYS A 145 -7.05 -8.78 9.93
N HIS A 146 -7.92 -8.07 9.22
CA HIS A 146 -7.93 -6.61 9.16
C HIS A 146 -8.69 -6.01 10.35
N THR A 147 -8.25 -4.81 10.73
CA THR A 147 -8.80 -4.05 11.85
C THR A 147 -9.43 -2.72 11.41
N GLY A 148 -9.48 -2.47 10.10
CA GLY A 148 -10.03 -1.25 9.52
C GLY A 148 -8.99 -0.21 9.10
N LEU A 149 -7.70 -0.46 9.28
CA LEU A 149 -6.66 0.50 8.92
C LEU A 149 -5.40 -0.20 8.39
N PHE A 150 -4.68 0.47 7.50
CA PHE A 150 -3.36 0.12 6.97
C PHE A 150 -2.36 1.20 7.40
N PRO A 151 -1.67 1.02 8.53
CA PRO A 151 -0.81 2.06 9.12
C PRO A 151 0.36 2.50 8.24
N GLU A 152 0.88 1.62 7.40
CA GLU A 152 1.96 1.90 6.44
C GLU A 152 1.58 3.00 5.44
N GLN A 153 0.28 3.16 5.17
CA GLN A 153 -0.23 4.19 4.27
C GLN A 153 -0.02 5.63 4.80
N ALA A 154 0.30 5.79 6.08
CA ALA A 154 0.63 7.09 6.65
C ALA A 154 1.83 7.76 5.95
N ALA A 155 2.78 6.97 5.42
CA ALA A 155 3.87 7.48 4.59
C ALA A 155 3.37 8.17 3.30
N ASN A 156 2.26 7.70 2.73
CA ASN A 156 1.59 8.33 1.60
C ASN A 156 0.74 9.52 2.04
N TRP A 157 0.05 9.42 3.20
CA TRP A 157 -0.76 10.53 3.71
C TRP A 157 0.08 11.77 3.98
N ASP A 158 1.25 11.62 4.58
CA ASP A 158 2.18 12.72 4.84
C ASP A 158 2.65 13.37 3.54
N TRP A 159 3.02 12.55 2.54
CA TRP A 159 3.48 13.02 1.25
C TRP A 159 2.44 13.86 0.53
N PHE A 160 1.26 13.30 0.24
CA PHE A 160 0.25 14.04 -0.54
C PHE A 160 -0.38 15.19 0.25
N SER A 161 -0.51 15.06 1.59
CA SER A 161 -1.00 16.17 2.42
C SER A 161 -0.08 17.37 2.38
N SER A 162 1.24 17.17 2.27
CA SER A 162 2.19 18.27 2.11
C SER A 162 1.98 19.02 0.79
N ILE A 163 1.73 18.31 -0.31
CA ILE A 163 1.44 18.87 -1.63
C ILE A 163 0.14 19.66 -1.59
N ILE A 164 -0.94 19.06 -1.03
CA ILE A 164 -2.24 19.72 -0.93
C ILE A 164 -2.15 21.01 -0.11
N ARG A 165 -1.58 20.95 1.11
CA ARG A 165 -1.43 22.15 1.97
C ARG A 165 -0.61 23.24 1.31
N LYS A 166 0.50 22.87 0.65
CA LYS A 166 1.32 23.82 -0.09
C LYS A 166 0.51 24.50 -1.20
N THR A 167 -0.20 23.73 -2.01
CA THR A 167 -1.01 24.27 -3.12
C THR A 167 -2.11 25.20 -2.62
N VAL A 168 -2.87 24.79 -1.60
CA VAL A 168 -3.94 25.61 -1.02
C VAL A 168 -3.37 26.91 -0.45
N LYS A 169 -2.25 26.85 0.26
CA LYS A 169 -1.58 28.01 0.85
C LYS A 169 -1.07 28.99 -0.22
N ASP A 170 -0.40 28.47 -1.26
CA ASP A 170 0.29 29.31 -2.24
C ASP A 170 -0.66 29.91 -3.29
N THR A 171 -1.76 29.23 -3.59
CA THR A 171 -2.65 29.60 -4.70
C THR A 171 -4.06 29.99 -4.26
N GLY A 172 -4.48 29.61 -3.06
CA GLY A 172 -5.87 29.77 -2.60
C GLY A 172 -6.89 28.93 -3.38
N ARG A 173 -6.46 28.15 -4.40
CA ARG A 173 -7.41 27.39 -5.21
C ARG A 173 -7.83 26.11 -4.49
N PRO A 174 -9.11 25.70 -4.64
CA PRO A 174 -9.55 24.41 -4.13
C PRO A 174 -8.82 23.26 -4.88
N VAL A 175 -8.43 22.24 -4.12
CA VAL A 175 -7.81 21.01 -4.65
C VAL A 175 -8.86 19.90 -4.65
N LYS A 176 -9.14 19.31 -5.82
CA LYS A 176 -10.10 18.22 -5.99
C LYS A 176 -9.35 16.89 -6.01
N VAL A 177 -9.58 16.04 -5.02
CA VAL A 177 -8.97 14.72 -4.91
C VAL A 177 -10.01 13.63 -5.15
N LEU A 178 -9.69 12.67 -6.00
CA LEU A 178 -10.45 11.44 -6.19
C LEU A 178 -9.73 10.31 -5.48
N ASN A 179 -10.41 9.64 -4.53
CA ASN A 179 -9.93 8.44 -3.86
C ASN A 179 -10.78 7.25 -4.27
N LEU A 180 -10.16 6.30 -4.95
CA LEU A 180 -10.75 5.08 -5.52
C LEU A 180 -10.32 3.84 -4.71
N PHE A 181 -11.22 2.88 -4.51
CA PHE A 181 -11.05 1.76 -3.59
C PHE A 181 -10.74 2.26 -2.18
N ALA A 182 -11.54 3.24 -1.76
CA ALA A 182 -11.17 4.16 -0.68
C ALA A 182 -11.32 3.57 0.73
N TYR A 183 -11.85 2.34 0.84
CA TYR A 183 -11.96 1.55 2.09
C TYR A 183 -12.58 2.35 3.24
N THR A 184 -11.97 2.32 4.43
CA THR A 184 -12.41 3.05 5.64
C THR A 184 -11.98 4.52 5.66
N GLY A 185 -11.46 5.04 4.53
CA GLY A 185 -11.26 6.47 4.31
C GLY A 185 -9.97 7.06 4.85
N GLY A 186 -8.95 6.29 5.20
CA GLY A 186 -7.68 6.84 5.71
C GLY A 186 -7.10 7.94 4.80
N ALA A 187 -6.92 7.66 3.51
CA ALA A 187 -6.44 8.65 2.56
C ALA A 187 -7.44 9.80 2.34
N THR A 188 -8.75 9.51 2.38
CA THR A 188 -9.80 10.52 2.25
C THR A 188 -9.73 11.58 3.34
N ILE A 189 -9.68 11.15 4.61
CA ILE A 189 -9.65 12.10 5.73
C ILE A 189 -8.31 12.83 5.83
N ALA A 190 -7.21 12.20 5.46
CA ALA A 190 -5.91 12.86 5.39
C ALA A 190 -5.89 13.98 4.32
N ALA A 191 -6.44 13.70 3.12
CA ALA A 191 -6.56 14.71 2.07
C ALA A 191 -7.51 15.84 2.44
N ALA A 192 -8.67 15.53 3.04
CA ALA A 192 -9.64 16.53 3.50
C ALA A 192 -9.07 17.40 4.62
N LYS A 193 -8.32 16.82 5.58
CA LYS A 193 -7.61 17.55 6.63
C LYS A 193 -6.54 18.49 6.09
N ALA A 194 -5.95 18.13 4.97
CA ALA A 194 -4.99 18.99 4.25
C ALA A 194 -5.65 20.13 3.47
N GLY A 195 -6.99 20.18 3.38
CA GLY A 195 -7.75 21.25 2.73
C GLY A 195 -8.33 20.89 1.35
N ALA A 196 -8.34 19.61 0.98
CA ALA A 196 -8.91 19.18 -0.28
C ALA A 196 -10.45 18.98 -0.21
N SER A 197 -11.10 19.16 -1.35
CA SER A 197 -12.43 18.60 -1.61
C SER A 197 -12.26 17.18 -2.16
N VAL A 198 -12.81 16.19 -1.47
CA VAL A 198 -12.53 14.78 -1.77
C VAL A 198 -13.76 14.05 -2.30
N THR A 199 -13.61 13.30 -3.38
CA THR A 199 -14.59 12.31 -3.82
C THR A 199 -14.10 10.93 -3.40
N HIS A 200 -14.80 10.31 -2.46
CA HIS A 200 -14.54 9.00 -1.90
C HIS A 200 -15.42 7.96 -2.60
N VAL A 201 -14.82 6.96 -3.22
CA VAL A 201 -15.53 5.90 -3.95
C VAL A 201 -15.08 4.53 -3.46
N ASP A 202 -16.02 3.75 -2.96
CA ASP A 202 -15.82 2.35 -2.58
C ASP A 202 -17.07 1.54 -2.89
N ALA A 203 -16.91 0.28 -3.28
CA ALA A 203 -18.03 -0.59 -3.62
C ALA A 203 -18.80 -1.10 -2.39
N SER A 204 -18.20 -1.06 -1.21
CA SER A 204 -18.77 -1.55 0.05
C SER A 204 -19.48 -0.44 0.82
N LYS A 205 -20.80 -0.56 0.99
CA LYS A 205 -21.59 0.36 1.82
C LYS A 205 -21.06 0.42 3.26
N GLY A 206 -20.67 -0.72 3.83
CA GLY A 206 -20.12 -0.78 5.19
C GLY A 206 -18.83 0.01 5.33
N MET A 207 -17.92 -0.08 4.36
CA MET A 207 -16.66 0.67 4.37
C MET A 207 -16.90 2.17 4.23
N VAL A 208 -17.81 2.59 3.34
CA VAL A 208 -18.18 4.01 3.19
C VAL A 208 -18.84 4.57 4.47
N THR A 209 -19.64 3.77 5.17
CA THR A 209 -20.22 4.17 6.47
C THR A 209 -19.12 4.36 7.50
N TRP A 210 -18.22 3.40 7.64
CA TRP A 210 -17.08 3.48 8.56
C TRP A 210 -16.15 4.67 8.23
N ALA A 211 -15.92 4.95 6.94
CA ALA A 211 -15.16 6.11 6.52
C ALA A 211 -15.79 7.46 6.94
N LYS A 212 -17.15 7.54 6.93
CA LYS A 212 -17.87 8.70 7.45
C LYS A 212 -17.71 8.86 8.96
N GLU A 213 -17.77 7.77 9.70
CA GLU A 213 -17.55 7.76 11.15
C GLU A 213 -16.13 8.25 11.49
N ASN A 214 -15.11 7.76 10.78
CA ASN A 214 -13.74 8.25 10.90
C ASN A 214 -13.60 9.75 10.58
N ALA A 215 -14.32 10.24 9.55
CA ALA A 215 -14.31 11.65 9.22
C ALA A 215 -14.94 12.50 10.32
N VAL A 216 -16.08 12.09 10.87
CA VAL A 216 -16.75 12.80 11.98
C VAL A 216 -15.83 12.84 13.21
N SER A 217 -15.24 11.74 13.59
CA SER A 217 -14.34 11.66 14.75
C SER A 217 -13.03 12.43 14.56
N SER A 218 -12.61 12.64 13.31
CA SER A 218 -11.48 13.52 12.95
C SER A 218 -11.84 15.01 12.84
N GLY A 219 -13.06 15.40 13.23
CA GLY A 219 -13.54 16.79 13.14
C GLY A 219 -13.87 17.24 11.71
N LEU A 220 -14.05 16.29 10.77
CA LEU A 220 -14.28 16.53 9.35
C LEU A 220 -15.73 16.24 8.90
N GLY A 221 -16.69 16.19 9.83
CA GLY A 221 -18.09 15.90 9.53
C GLY A 221 -18.73 16.86 8.53
N ASN A 222 -18.27 18.12 8.47
CA ASN A 222 -18.72 19.15 7.53
C ASN A 222 -17.72 19.44 6.40
N ALA A 223 -16.64 18.62 6.29
CA ALA A 223 -15.67 18.81 5.22
C ALA A 223 -16.29 18.49 3.84
N PRO A 224 -15.80 19.09 2.76
CA PRO A 224 -16.34 18.90 1.41
C PRO A 224 -15.96 17.50 0.87
N ILE A 225 -16.54 16.44 1.44
CA ILE A 225 -16.32 15.06 1.05
C ILE A 225 -17.60 14.50 0.41
N ARG A 226 -17.48 14.06 -0.84
CA ARG A 226 -18.55 13.38 -1.56
C ARG A 226 -18.38 11.86 -1.38
N TRP A 227 -19.31 11.24 -0.68
CA TRP A 227 -19.30 9.81 -0.37
C TRP A 227 -20.11 9.02 -1.39
N LEU A 228 -19.50 7.96 -1.97
CA LEU A 228 -20.14 7.15 -3.00
C LEU A 228 -19.92 5.65 -2.72
N VAL A 229 -21.02 4.92 -2.74
CA VAL A 229 -21.03 3.44 -2.79
C VAL A 229 -21.18 3.06 -4.26
N ASP A 230 -20.09 2.71 -4.93
CA ASP A 230 -20.07 2.54 -6.37
C ASP A 230 -18.91 1.68 -6.85
N ASP A 231 -19.04 1.08 -8.04
CA ASP A 231 -17.93 0.48 -8.77
C ASP A 231 -17.00 1.56 -9.33
N CYS A 232 -15.70 1.43 -9.03
CA CYS A 232 -14.71 2.46 -9.38
C CYS A 232 -14.58 2.68 -10.89
N VAL A 233 -14.61 1.62 -11.69
CA VAL A 233 -14.49 1.71 -13.16
C VAL A 233 -15.69 2.44 -13.73
N LYS A 234 -16.90 2.01 -13.37
CA LYS A 234 -18.15 2.63 -13.81
C LYS A 234 -18.28 4.07 -13.35
N PHE A 235 -17.78 4.37 -12.15
CA PHE A 235 -17.73 5.74 -11.65
C PHE A 235 -16.85 6.61 -12.57
N VAL A 236 -15.62 6.19 -12.85
CA VAL A 236 -14.67 6.94 -13.69
C VAL A 236 -15.24 7.15 -15.10
N GLU A 237 -15.84 6.12 -15.72
CA GLU A 237 -16.50 6.24 -17.01
C GLU A 237 -17.61 7.30 -17.01
N ARG A 238 -18.39 7.39 -15.92
CA ARG A 238 -19.42 8.44 -15.79
C ARG A 238 -18.82 9.83 -15.63
N GLU A 239 -17.73 9.97 -14.89
CA GLU A 239 -17.05 11.26 -14.73
C GLU A 239 -16.42 11.74 -16.06
N ILE A 240 -15.91 10.85 -16.88
CA ILE A 240 -15.47 11.16 -18.26
C ILE A 240 -16.62 11.71 -19.09
N ARG A 241 -17.78 11.02 -19.09
CA ARG A 241 -18.96 11.49 -19.86
C ARG A 241 -19.51 12.84 -19.37
N ARG A 242 -19.30 13.17 -18.09
CA ARG A 242 -19.70 14.45 -17.48
C ARG A 242 -18.68 15.56 -17.67
N GLY A 243 -17.49 15.24 -18.17
CA GLY A 243 -16.38 16.18 -18.29
C GLY A 243 -15.79 16.64 -16.96
N ASN A 244 -16.00 15.89 -15.88
CA ASN A 244 -15.42 16.18 -14.57
C ASN A 244 -13.93 15.83 -14.54
N THR A 245 -13.15 16.68 -13.84
CA THR A 245 -11.71 16.46 -13.66
C THR A 245 -11.29 16.63 -12.21
N TYR A 246 -10.16 16.02 -11.87
CA TYR A 246 -9.57 15.99 -10.53
C TYR A 246 -8.11 16.45 -10.58
N ASP A 247 -7.69 17.17 -9.54
CA ASP A 247 -6.30 17.65 -9.41
C ASP A 247 -5.37 16.55 -8.89
N ALA A 248 -5.94 15.56 -8.23
CA ALA A 248 -5.17 14.41 -7.77
C ALA A 248 -6.05 13.15 -7.74
N ILE A 249 -5.40 12.00 -8.00
CA ILE A 249 -6.05 10.69 -7.93
C ILE A 249 -5.23 9.78 -7.02
N ILE A 250 -5.93 9.12 -6.11
CA ILE A 250 -5.39 8.08 -5.21
C ILE A 250 -6.13 6.79 -5.54
N MET A 251 -5.41 5.69 -5.73
CA MET A 251 -6.01 4.37 -5.91
C MET A 251 -5.25 3.30 -5.15
N ASP A 252 -5.99 2.46 -4.45
CA ASP A 252 -5.50 1.31 -3.69
C ASP A 252 -6.29 0.04 -4.05
N PRO A 253 -6.15 -0.43 -5.31
CA PRO A 253 -6.96 -1.52 -5.81
C PRO A 253 -6.62 -2.84 -5.13
N PRO A 254 -7.63 -3.68 -4.80
CA PRO A 254 -7.39 -5.01 -4.27
C PRO A 254 -6.76 -5.92 -5.33
N SER A 255 -6.03 -6.96 -4.91
CA SER A 255 -5.52 -7.98 -5.84
C SER A 255 -6.66 -8.69 -6.56
N TYR A 256 -7.75 -8.96 -5.85
CA TYR A 256 -8.98 -9.55 -6.38
C TYR A 256 -10.20 -8.93 -5.69
N GLY A 257 -11.26 -8.68 -6.46
CA GLY A 257 -12.51 -8.14 -5.93
C GLY A 257 -13.72 -8.55 -6.76
N ARG A 258 -14.90 -8.36 -6.17
CA ARG A 258 -16.18 -8.48 -6.87
C ARG A 258 -16.98 -7.20 -6.69
N GLY A 259 -17.42 -6.64 -7.78
CA GLY A 259 -18.34 -5.49 -7.77
C GLY A 259 -19.76 -5.90 -7.33
N PRO A 260 -20.60 -4.89 -7.03
CA PRO A 260 -21.95 -5.12 -6.49
C PRO A 260 -22.87 -5.93 -7.42
N LYS A 261 -22.57 -6.01 -8.72
CA LYS A 261 -23.34 -6.76 -9.72
C LYS A 261 -22.62 -8.00 -10.23
N GLY A 262 -21.56 -8.46 -9.50
CA GLY A 262 -20.79 -9.64 -9.87
C GLY A 262 -19.62 -9.38 -10.81
N GLU A 263 -19.29 -8.12 -11.10
CA GLU A 263 -18.09 -7.77 -11.85
C GLU A 263 -16.84 -8.35 -11.17
N ILE A 264 -15.92 -8.88 -11.95
CA ILE A 264 -14.68 -9.45 -11.44
C ILE A 264 -13.55 -8.45 -11.70
N TRP A 265 -12.86 -8.08 -10.62
CA TRP A 265 -11.61 -7.35 -10.66
C TRP A 265 -10.45 -8.29 -10.36
N LYS A 266 -9.48 -8.32 -11.25
CA LYS A 266 -8.17 -8.94 -11.06
C LYS A 266 -7.11 -7.90 -11.40
N ILE A 267 -6.24 -7.58 -10.46
CA ILE A 267 -5.33 -6.44 -10.61
C ILE A 267 -4.43 -6.59 -11.84
N GLU A 268 -3.92 -7.79 -12.11
CA GLU A 268 -3.00 -8.06 -13.23
C GLU A 268 -3.64 -7.81 -14.60
N GLU A 269 -4.96 -7.98 -14.71
CA GLU A 269 -5.71 -7.81 -15.94
C GLU A 269 -6.27 -6.38 -16.08
N ASN A 270 -6.61 -5.73 -14.95
CA ASN A 270 -7.43 -4.52 -14.95
C ASN A 270 -6.67 -3.24 -14.62
N ILE A 271 -5.49 -3.32 -13.93
CA ILE A 271 -4.85 -2.12 -13.42
C ILE A 271 -4.35 -1.17 -14.50
N PHE A 272 -3.73 -1.69 -15.57
CA PHE A 272 -3.19 -0.85 -16.63
C PHE A 272 -4.30 -0.16 -17.45
N PRO A 273 -5.34 -0.87 -17.95
CA PRO A 273 -6.50 -0.22 -18.59
C PRO A 273 -7.21 0.79 -17.67
N PHE A 274 -7.27 0.51 -16.37
CA PHE A 274 -7.89 1.43 -15.42
C PHE A 274 -7.06 2.69 -15.20
N LEU A 275 -5.73 2.58 -15.19
CA LEU A 275 -4.84 3.73 -15.15
C LEU A 275 -5.02 4.62 -16.39
N GLU A 276 -5.12 4.04 -17.59
CA GLU A 276 -5.42 4.78 -18.83
C GLU A 276 -6.78 5.49 -18.77
N LEU A 277 -7.77 4.83 -18.17
CA LEU A 277 -9.11 5.40 -17.99
C LEU A 277 -9.08 6.59 -17.01
N THR A 278 -8.42 6.44 -15.86
CA THR A 278 -8.33 7.49 -14.84
C THR A 278 -7.49 8.68 -15.30
N ALA A 279 -6.48 8.48 -16.14
CA ALA A 279 -5.70 9.57 -16.72
C ALA A 279 -6.59 10.57 -17.49
N LYS A 280 -7.70 10.13 -18.09
CA LYS A 280 -8.64 10.99 -18.85
C LYS A 280 -9.40 11.99 -17.98
N ILE A 281 -9.48 11.77 -16.67
CA ILE A 281 -10.13 12.67 -15.71
C ILE A 281 -9.13 13.41 -14.82
N LEU A 282 -7.83 13.29 -15.10
CA LEU A 282 -6.82 14.13 -14.46
C LEU A 282 -6.86 15.54 -15.05
N SER A 283 -6.86 16.58 -14.21
CA SER A 283 -6.93 17.97 -14.66
C SER A 283 -5.63 18.40 -15.32
N LYS A 284 -5.68 19.48 -16.14
CA LYS A 284 -4.47 20.08 -16.74
C LYS A 284 -3.49 20.58 -15.68
N ASP A 285 -4.03 21.02 -14.54
CA ASP A 285 -3.27 21.51 -13.39
C ASP A 285 -3.11 20.45 -12.30
N ALA A 286 -3.10 19.18 -12.69
CA ALA A 286 -2.96 18.06 -11.79
C ALA A 286 -1.70 18.17 -10.93
N LEU A 287 -1.82 17.75 -9.67
CA LEU A 287 -0.78 17.87 -8.67
C LEU A 287 -0.04 16.54 -8.45
N PHE A 288 -0.81 15.45 -8.32
CA PHE A 288 -0.24 14.13 -8.10
C PHE A 288 -1.17 12.98 -8.52
N PHE A 289 -0.56 11.82 -8.72
CA PHE A 289 -1.20 10.53 -8.87
C PHE A 289 -0.52 9.53 -7.93
N LEU A 290 -1.30 8.81 -7.15
CA LEU A 290 -0.83 7.77 -6.24
C LEU A 290 -1.50 6.45 -6.58
N ILE A 291 -0.69 5.40 -6.77
CA ILE A 291 -1.17 4.03 -6.96
C ILE A 291 -0.45 3.11 -5.98
N ASN A 292 -1.21 2.28 -5.25
CA ASN A 292 -0.69 1.29 -4.33
C ASN A 292 -0.87 -0.12 -4.85
N SER A 293 -0.04 -1.03 -4.39
CA SER A 293 -0.17 -2.47 -4.64
C SER A 293 0.37 -3.29 -3.47
N TYR A 294 -0.44 -4.27 -3.07
CA TYR A 294 -0.07 -5.32 -2.11
C TYR A 294 0.02 -6.69 -2.80
N THR A 295 0.03 -6.69 -4.13
CA THR A 295 0.02 -7.91 -4.93
C THR A 295 1.43 -8.35 -5.26
N THR A 296 1.75 -9.60 -4.97
CA THR A 296 3.00 -10.24 -5.39
C THR A 296 3.14 -10.16 -6.92
N GLY A 297 4.29 -9.70 -7.41
CA GLY A 297 4.54 -9.50 -8.84
C GLY A 297 4.34 -8.06 -9.34
N LEU A 298 3.58 -7.22 -8.63
CA LEU A 298 3.49 -5.79 -8.92
C LEU A 298 4.52 -5.01 -8.11
N GLN A 299 5.78 -5.18 -8.48
CA GLN A 299 6.93 -4.51 -7.87
C GLN A 299 6.88 -2.99 -8.10
N PRO A 300 7.57 -2.16 -7.27
CA PRO A 300 7.65 -0.71 -7.50
C PRO A 300 8.04 -0.33 -8.92
N ALA A 301 8.97 -1.06 -9.52
CA ALA A 301 9.41 -0.82 -10.91
C ALA A 301 8.26 -0.98 -11.94
N VAL A 302 7.31 -1.89 -11.69
CA VAL A 302 6.13 -2.05 -12.56
C VAL A 302 5.21 -0.84 -12.44
N LEU A 303 4.95 -0.38 -11.21
CA LEU A 303 4.15 0.83 -10.96
C LEU A 303 4.81 2.06 -11.61
N SER A 304 6.13 2.19 -11.48
CA SER A 304 6.91 3.24 -12.14
C SER A 304 6.76 3.20 -13.66
N TYR A 305 6.89 2.01 -14.26
CA TYR A 305 6.75 1.82 -15.70
C TYR A 305 5.36 2.25 -16.18
N MET A 306 4.31 1.83 -15.51
CA MET A 306 2.93 2.19 -15.86
C MET A 306 2.69 3.71 -15.80
N LEU A 307 3.13 4.38 -14.73
CA LEU A 307 2.99 5.83 -14.58
C LEU A 307 3.79 6.59 -15.66
N HIS A 308 5.01 6.15 -15.98
CA HIS A 308 5.79 6.74 -17.07
C HIS A 308 5.13 6.56 -18.43
N THR A 309 4.50 5.43 -18.66
CA THR A 309 3.84 5.14 -19.94
C THR A 309 2.55 5.93 -20.14
N VAL A 310 1.75 6.07 -19.06
CA VAL A 310 0.39 6.62 -19.18
C VAL A 310 0.33 8.11 -18.80
N ILE A 311 0.97 8.50 -17.69
CA ILE A 311 0.80 9.84 -17.12
C ILE A 311 1.83 10.84 -17.68
N VAL A 312 3.12 10.48 -17.65
CA VAL A 312 4.19 11.40 -18.04
C VAL A 312 4.08 11.95 -19.47
N PRO A 313 3.70 11.18 -20.52
CA PRO A 313 3.56 11.71 -21.87
C PRO A 313 2.49 12.81 -22.00
N GLN A 314 1.47 12.78 -21.14
CA GLN A 314 0.35 13.71 -21.20
C GLN A 314 0.55 14.93 -20.28
N PHE A 315 1.19 14.74 -19.15
CA PHE A 315 1.25 15.75 -18.07
C PHE A 315 2.67 16.19 -17.72
N GLY A 316 3.72 15.51 -18.22
CA GLY A 316 5.07 15.71 -17.73
C GLY A 316 5.23 15.27 -16.27
N GLY A 317 6.06 15.96 -15.51
CA GLY A 317 6.22 15.72 -14.07
C GLY A 317 7.23 14.62 -13.74
N THR A 318 7.27 14.24 -12.47
CA THR A 318 8.22 13.29 -11.89
C THR A 318 7.51 12.04 -11.41
N VAL A 319 8.12 10.87 -11.67
CA VAL A 319 7.65 9.57 -11.13
C VAL A 319 8.70 9.00 -10.21
N ARG A 320 8.25 8.52 -9.07
CA ARG A 320 9.04 7.64 -8.20
C ARG A 320 8.14 6.51 -7.70
N ALA A 321 8.67 5.32 -7.69
CA ALA A 321 8.00 4.18 -7.07
C ALA A 321 8.97 3.48 -6.12
N ASP A 322 8.45 3.07 -4.98
CA ASP A 322 9.25 2.42 -3.93
C ASP A 322 8.35 1.51 -3.08
N GLU A 323 8.96 0.69 -2.25
CA GLU A 323 8.24 -0.05 -1.22
C GLU A 323 7.79 0.89 -0.11
N ILE A 324 6.69 0.53 0.56
CA ILE A 324 6.24 1.15 1.80
C ILE A 324 6.37 0.15 2.95
N GLY A 325 6.71 0.64 4.12
CA GLY A 325 6.97 -0.23 5.27
C GLY A 325 6.77 0.42 6.62
N LEU A 326 6.87 -0.42 7.63
CA LEU A 326 6.69 -0.09 9.04
C LEU A 326 7.97 -0.40 9.83
N PRO A 327 8.45 0.53 10.65
CA PRO A 327 9.57 0.26 11.55
C PRO A 327 9.21 -0.86 12.55
N VAL A 328 10.14 -1.77 12.80
CA VAL A 328 10.02 -2.84 13.81
C VAL A 328 10.87 -2.46 15.02
N SER A 329 10.24 -2.26 16.17
CA SER A 329 10.91 -1.70 17.35
C SER A 329 11.93 -2.65 17.98
N SER A 330 11.68 -3.96 17.94
CA SER A 330 12.56 -4.97 18.55
C SER A 330 13.96 -5.02 17.93
N ASN A 331 14.11 -4.66 16.66
CA ASN A 331 15.36 -4.84 15.93
C ASN A 331 15.79 -3.65 15.06
N GLY A 332 14.95 -2.60 14.95
CA GLY A 332 15.22 -1.41 14.13
C GLY A 332 15.16 -1.63 12.62
N LEU A 333 14.74 -2.81 12.16
CA LEU A 333 14.53 -3.10 10.74
C LEU A 333 13.16 -2.55 10.28
N ILE A 334 12.90 -2.64 8.98
CA ILE A 334 11.63 -2.21 8.39
C ILE A 334 10.90 -3.44 7.87
N LEU A 335 9.65 -3.65 8.31
CA LEU A 335 8.76 -4.63 7.74
C LEU A 335 8.24 -4.10 6.39
N PRO A 336 8.57 -4.72 5.25
CA PRO A 336 7.99 -4.34 3.96
C PRO A 336 6.50 -4.71 3.93
N CYS A 337 5.65 -3.78 3.50
CA CYS A 337 4.20 -3.98 3.51
C CYS A 337 3.59 -4.05 2.11
N GLY A 338 4.09 -3.23 1.19
CA GLY A 338 3.58 -3.14 -0.17
C GLY A 338 4.41 -2.18 -1.00
N ALA A 339 3.91 -1.81 -2.17
CA ALA A 339 4.54 -0.88 -3.09
C ALA A 339 3.64 0.32 -3.37
N SER A 340 4.23 1.48 -3.60
CA SER A 340 3.53 2.68 -4.07
C SER A 340 4.24 3.30 -5.27
N GLY A 341 3.46 3.72 -6.26
CA GLY A 341 3.91 4.56 -7.35
C GLY A 341 3.36 5.98 -7.15
N ARG A 342 4.23 6.98 -7.13
CA ARG A 342 3.90 8.39 -6.98
C ARG A 342 4.31 9.16 -8.23
N TRP A 343 3.40 9.89 -8.79
CA TRP A 343 3.67 10.91 -9.79
C TRP A 343 3.27 12.27 -9.25
N TRP A 344 4.03 13.33 -9.57
CA TRP A 344 3.71 14.71 -9.20
C TRP A 344 4.33 15.72 -10.16
N LYS A 345 3.77 16.93 -10.19
CA LYS A 345 4.29 18.11 -10.88
C LYS A 345 5.16 18.95 -9.99
#